data_bd11f0c680701549760b18d855a014e1
#
_entry.id   bd11f0c680701549760b18d855a014e1
#
_cell.length_a   1.000
_cell.length_b   1.000
_cell.length_c   1.000
_cell.angle_alpha   90.00
_cell.angle_beta   90.00
_cell.angle_gamma   90.00
#
_symmetry.space_group_name_H-M   'P 1'
#
loop_
_entity.id
_entity.type
_entity.pdbx_description
1 polymer ?
#
loop_
_entity_poly.entity_id
_entity_poly.type
_entity_poly.pdbx_seq_one_letter_code
_entity_poly.pdbx_strand_id
1 'polypeptide(L)'
;MASGTTMRGTVIANNAAIVMSTGDTLEGRALSTAGAITVDGLLAYTPTGCGSPILTGPVAPYLGFAECYTLFSSDGAVTNSGITHVMGYVGTNVGLTTGFDHLLVSGAIHPIPDALTAQTATDLLKAYNYLNTLPVDIELLYPAQFGRNLVLTPHTYLLNAATTLTDTVYLNAQGNTDAVFVIKMNGALTTSTHSKVILINGAKAKNVFWKIEGAVSINNFSVFCGTIVCYNGALGAINTGVVLDGRALTTSGTLITAAVSTSMTPFCTLTAIHENTDRASESFGIYPNPFRNSINIKSTNTAQPDKIEFRMYNLLGVEVMNTFLTKQSNTVSTGNIPSRIYFYKIISNKKIIQSGRLVSNQ
;
A
#
# COMPACT_ATOMS: atom_id res chain seq x y z
N MET A 1 -30.73 -17.70 -15.78
CA MET A 1 -30.54 -17.05 -17.09
C MET A 1 -29.71 -18.03 -17.93
N ALA A 2 -29.95 -18.06 -19.26
CA ALA A 2 -29.13 -18.87 -20.15
C ALA A 2 -27.74 -18.22 -20.34
N SER A 3 -26.71 -19.02 -20.54
CA SER A 3 -25.34 -18.54 -20.72
C SER A 3 -25.21 -17.46 -21.80
N GLY A 4 -24.47 -16.38 -21.51
CA GLY A 4 -24.27 -15.24 -22.41
C GLY A 4 -25.44 -14.25 -22.48
N THR A 5 -26.40 -14.33 -21.57
CA THR A 5 -27.57 -13.41 -21.51
C THR A 5 -27.15 -12.05 -20.96
N THR A 6 -27.58 -10.97 -21.62
CA THR A 6 -27.51 -9.61 -21.06
C THR A 6 -28.88 -9.19 -20.56
N MET A 7 -28.97 -8.87 -19.26
CA MET A 7 -30.20 -8.41 -18.61
C MET A 7 -30.00 -7.06 -17.94
N ARG A 8 -30.98 -6.15 -18.11
CA ARG A 8 -31.00 -4.84 -17.44
C ARG A 8 -32.24 -4.72 -16.58
N GLY A 9 -32.05 -4.26 -15.34
CA GLY A 9 -33.14 -4.03 -14.38
C GLY A 9 -33.06 -4.92 -13.15
N THR A 10 -34.11 -4.94 -12.35
CA THR A 10 -34.19 -5.71 -11.11
C THR A 10 -35.00 -7.00 -11.33
N VAL A 11 -34.39 -8.13 -11.07
CA VAL A 11 -35.08 -9.43 -10.99
C VAL A 11 -35.50 -9.65 -9.55
N ILE A 12 -36.77 -9.90 -9.32
CA ILE A 12 -37.29 -10.30 -8.01
C ILE A 12 -37.92 -11.68 -8.15
N ALA A 13 -37.32 -12.68 -7.49
CA ALA A 13 -37.87 -14.02 -7.40
C ALA A 13 -38.57 -14.17 -6.06
N ASN A 14 -39.86 -14.46 -6.08
CA ASN A 14 -40.62 -14.78 -4.88
C ASN A 14 -40.64 -16.28 -4.65
N ASN A 15 -40.04 -16.70 -3.54
CA ASN A 15 -39.95 -18.09 -3.13
C ASN A 15 -39.31 -19.02 -4.20
N ALA A 16 -38.30 -18.50 -4.91
CA ALA A 16 -37.66 -19.21 -6.01
C ALA A 16 -36.16 -18.87 -6.09
N ALA A 17 -35.37 -19.81 -6.60
CA ALA A 17 -33.96 -19.61 -6.87
C ALA A 17 -33.72 -18.75 -8.13
N ILE A 18 -32.64 -18.01 -8.14
CA ILE A 18 -32.13 -17.30 -9.33
C ILE A 18 -30.80 -17.98 -9.72
N VAL A 19 -30.71 -18.43 -10.95
CA VAL A 19 -29.50 -18.98 -11.52
C VAL A 19 -29.02 -18.09 -12.66
N MET A 20 -27.76 -17.63 -12.56
CA MET A 20 -27.09 -16.83 -13.59
C MET A 20 -25.82 -17.58 -14.01
N SER A 21 -25.67 -17.78 -15.31
CA SER A 21 -24.70 -18.70 -15.91
C SER A 21 -23.48 -17.92 -16.45
N THR A 22 -22.48 -18.68 -16.84
CA THR A 22 -21.22 -18.15 -17.40
C THR A 22 -21.45 -17.21 -18.57
N GLY A 23 -20.79 -16.03 -18.52
CA GLY A 23 -20.89 -15.02 -19.56
C GLY A 23 -22.14 -14.15 -19.49
N ASP A 24 -22.99 -14.33 -18.47
CA ASP A 24 -24.13 -13.44 -18.26
C ASP A 24 -23.69 -12.03 -17.86
N THR A 25 -24.47 -11.03 -18.27
CA THR A 25 -24.32 -9.66 -17.81
C THR A 25 -25.60 -9.19 -17.14
N LEU A 26 -25.54 -8.76 -15.89
CA LEU A 26 -26.64 -8.15 -15.17
C LEU A 26 -26.32 -6.68 -14.85
N GLU A 27 -26.99 -5.77 -15.53
CA GLU A 27 -27.02 -4.36 -15.16
C GLU A 27 -28.26 -4.11 -14.30
N GLY A 28 -28.12 -4.32 -12.98
CA GLY A 28 -29.28 -4.21 -12.09
C GLY A 28 -29.15 -5.01 -10.81
N ARG A 29 -30.25 -5.65 -10.39
CA ARG A 29 -30.29 -6.42 -9.13
C ARG A 29 -30.97 -7.77 -9.35
N ALA A 30 -30.46 -8.80 -8.67
CA ALA A 30 -31.14 -10.08 -8.53
C ALA A 30 -31.45 -10.30 -7.06
N LEU A 31 -32.73 -10.35 -6.73
CA LEU A 31 -33.25 -10.44 -5.37
C LEU A 31 -34.16 -11.67 -5.27
N SER A 32 -33.95 -12.48 -4.26
CA SER A 32 -34.84 -13.62 -3.94
C SER A 32 -35.40 -13.47 -2.53
N THR A 33 -36.69 -13.69 -2.35
CA THR A 33 -37.33 -13.67 -1.02
C THR A 33 -37.04 -14.94 -0.23
N ALA A 34 -36.93 -16.07 -0.91
CA ALA A 34 -36.61 -17.38 -0.31
C ALA A 34 -36.11 -18.32 -1.40
N GLY A 35 -34.82 -18.45 -1.54
CA GLY A 35 -34.19 -19.33 -2.53
C GLY A 35 -32.75 -18.89 -2.78
N ALA A 36 -31.95 -19.83 -3.23
CA ALA A 36 -30.54 -19.56 -3.53
C ALA A 36 -30.40 -18.63 -4.74
N ILE A 37 -29.38 -17.77 -4.69
CA ILE A 37 -28.87 -17.07 -5.87
C ILE A 37 -27.54 -17.73 -6.24
N THR A 38 -27.52 -18.41 -7.38
CA THR A 38 -26.33 -19.08 -7.89
C THR A 38 -25.76 -18.30 -9.07
N VAL A 39 -24.47 -18.03 -9.03
CA VAL A 39 -23.77 -17.27 -10.06
C VAL A 39 -22.53 -18.03 -10.52
N ASP A 40 -22.25 -17.99 -11.82
CA ASP A 40 -21.07 -18.60 -12.42
C ASP A 40 -20.52 -17.69 -13.51
N GLY A 41 -19.33 -17.12 -13.30
CA GLY A 41 -18.58 -16.33 -14.30
C GLY A 41 -19.39 -15.22 -14.97
N LEU A 42 -20.11 -14.40 -14.20
CA LEU A 42 -20.94 -13.31 -14.73
C LEU A 42 -20.36 -11.93 -14.44
N LEU A 43 -20.81 -10.95 -15.22
CA LEU A 43 -20.64 -9.52 -14.96
C LEU A 43 -21.92 -8.97 -14.33
N ALA A 44 -21.89 -8.55 -13.07
CA ALA A 44 -23.03 -7.89 -12.42
C ALA A 44 -22.63 -6.51 -11.87
N TYR A 45 -23.44 -5.50 -12.18
CA TYR A 45 -23.25 -4.15 -11.66
C TYR A 45 -24.59 -3.42 -11.52
N THR A 46 -24.71 -2.55 -10.53
CA THR A 46 -25.88 -1.68 -10.39
C THR A 46 -25.68 -0.40 -11.21
N PRO A 47 -26.71 0.07 -11.94
CA PRO A 47 -26.62 1.36 -12.62
C PRO A 47 -26.37 2.48 -11.60
N THR A 48 -25.47 3.39 -11.92
CA THR A 48 -25.25 4.58 -11.11
C THR A 48 -26.47 5.52 -11.23
N GLY A 49 -26.98 6.06 -10.12
CA GLY A 49 -27.95 7.16 -10.15
C GLY A 49 -29.23 7.01 -9.35
N CYS A 50 -29.56 5.87 -8.77
CA CYS A 50 -30.78 5.71 -7.96
C CYS A 50 -30.53 5.76 -6.44
N GLY A 51 -29.72 6.72 -5.97
CA GLY A 51 -29.49 6.90 -4.54
C GLY A 51 -28.69 5.78 -3.85
N SER A 52 -28.03 4.91 -4.61
CA SER A 52 -27.06 3.98 -4.03
C SER A 52 -25.85 4.76 -3.56
N PRO A 53 -25.40 4.59 -2.31
CA PRO A 53 -24.22 5.27 -1.84
C PRO A 53 -23.02 4.86 -2.71
N ILE A 54 -22.16 5.82 -3.01
CA ILE A 54 -20.88 5.53 -3.67
C ILE A 54 -20.08 4.63 -2.73
N LEU A 55 -19.72 3.45 -3.20
CA LEU A 55 -18.91 2.53 -2.40
C LEU A 55 -17.48 3.07 -2.27
N THR A 56 -16.99 3.14 -1.05
CA THR A 56 -15.63 3.57 -0.73
C THR A 56 -14.70 2.38 -0.44
N GLY A 57 -15.28 1.26 -0.03
CA GLY A 57 -14.55 0.14 0.55
C GLY A 57 -13.99 0.47 1.94
N PRO A 58 -13.10 -0.38 2.48
CA PRO A 58 -12.44 -0.14 3.76
C PRO A 58 -11.42 0.99 3.66
N VAL A 59 -10.90 1.43 4.81
CA VAL A 59 -9.75 2.34 4.84
C VAL A 59 -8.50 1.60 4.37
N ALA A 60 -7.67 2.24 3.55
CA ALA A 60 -6.42 1.66 3.09
C ALA A 60 -5.42 1.46 4.25
N PRO A 61 -4.60 0.41 4.25
CA PRO A 61 -3.53 0.26 5.23
C PRO A 61 -2.46 1.34 5.06
N TYR A 62 -1.90 1.78 6.16
CA TYR A 62 -0.68 2.58 6.13
C TYR A 62 0.52 1.65 5.89
N LEU A 63 1.22 1.87 4.78
CA LEU A 63 2.36 1.03 4.39
C LEU A 63 3.70 1.51 4.97
N GLY A 64 3.81 2.76 5.44
CA GLY A 64 5.07 3.32 5.91
C GLY A 64 6.18 3.22 4.87
N PHE A 65 7.37 2.79 5.26
CA PHE A 65 8.48 2.60 4.32
C PHE A 65 8.26 1.46 3.32
N ALA A 66 7.36 0.52 3.60
CA ALA A 66 6.99 -0.52 2.63
C ALA A 66 6.32 0.05 1.36
N GLU A 67 5.81 1.28 1.42
CA GLU A 67 5.27 1.97 0.26
C GLU A 67 6.32 2.22 -0.83
N CYS A 68 7.59 2.35 -0.46
CA CYS A 68 8.71 2.60 -1.39
C CYS A 68 9.17 1.35 -2.14
N TYR A 69 8.91 0.18 -1.58
CA TYR A 69 9.36 -1.08 -2.16
C TYR A 69 8.33 -1.67 -3.12
N THR A 70 8.79 -2.03 -4.29
CA THR A 70 8.02 -2.81 -5.25
C THR A 70 8.17 -4.30 -4.98
N LEU A 71 9.39 -4.72 -4.61
CA LEU A 71 9.75 -6.11 -4.32
C LEU A 71 10.47 -6.15 -2.96
N PHE A 72 9.87 -6.82 -1.98
CA PHE A 72 10.46 -6.88 -0.64
C PHE A 72 10.12 -8.19 0.09
N SER A 73 11.12 -8.71 0.80
CA SER A 73 10.94 -9.77 1.78
C SER A 73 11.44 -9.32 3.16
N SER A 74 10.65 -9.54 4.22
CA SER A 74 11.14 -9.27 5.58
C SER A 74 12.10 -10.35 6.06
N ASP A 75 11.90 -11.62 5.66
CA ASP A 75 12.75 -12.75 6.02
C ASP A 75 12.85 -13.73 4.85
N GLY A 76 13.88 -13.58 4.05
CA GLY A 76 14.16 -14.40 2.87
C GLY A 76 14.88 -13.62 1.78
N ALA A 77 15.59 -14.30 0.90
CA ALA A 77 16.28 -13.67 -0.21
C ALA A 77 15.32 -13.10 -1.24
N VAL A 78 15.73 -12.02 -1.92
CA VAL A 78 15.04 -11.47 -3.09
C VAL A 78 15.95 -11.68 -4.30
N THR A 79 15.50 -12.51 -5.23
CA THR A 79 16.35 -12.93 -6.37
C THR A 79 15.64 -12.69 -7.69
N ASN A 80 16.43 -12.34 -8.68
CA ASN A 80 15.95 -12.15 -10.04
C ASN A 80 16.75 -12.95 -11.04
N SER A 81 16.07 -13.42 -12.08
CA SER A 81 16.68 -13.97 -13.28
C SER A 81 16.10 -13.30 -14.53
N GLY A 82 16.93 -13.14 -15.55
CA GLY A 82 16.52 -12.47 -16.78
C GLY A 82 16.36 -10.95 -16.64
N ILE A 83 15.82 -10.33 -17.68
CA ILE A 83 15.66 -8.87 -17.80
C ILE A 83 14.39 -8.45 -17.05
N THR A 84 14.56 -7.80 -15.90
CA THR A 84 13.45 -7.32 -15.07
C THR A 84 13.51 -5.81 -14.91
N HIS A 85 12.44 -5.13 -15.31
CA HIS A 85 12.30 -3.68 -15.12
C HIS A 85 11.53 -3.41 -13.84
N VAL A 86 12.12 -2.67 -12.90
CA VAL A 86 11.48 -2.35 -11.62
C VAL A 86 11.33 -0.84 -11.44
N MET A 87 10.11 -0.40 -11.22
CA MET A 87 9.83 0.95 -10.74
C MET A 87 9.55 0.88 -9.23
N GLY A 88 10.53 1.34 -8.43
CA GLY A 88 10.49 1.31 -6.97
C GLY A 88 11.71 0.62 -6.37
N TYR A 89 11.75 0.48 -5.06
CA TYR A 89 12.86 -0.13 -4.34
C TYR A 89 12.77 -1.65 -4.36
N VAL A 90 13.94 -2.28 -4.27
CA VAL A 90 14.09 -3.75 -4.16
C VAL A 90 14.97 -4.06 -2.96
N GLY A 91 14.56 -4.98 -2.11
CA GLY A 91 15.35 -5.31 -0.95
C GLY A 91 14.82 -6.44 -0.09
N THR A 92 15.62 -6.84 0.88
CA THR A 92 15.23 -7.75 1.93
C THR A 92 15.81 -7.30 3.26
N ASN A 93 15.12 -7.65 4.38
CA ASN A 93 15.64 -7.41 5.71
C ASN A 93 16.46 -8.57 6.27
N VAL A 94 16.23 -9.79 5.76
CA VAL A 94 17.06 -10.97 6.09
C VAL A 94 17.35 -11.73 4.80
N GLY A 95 18.63 -11.89 4.48
CA GLY A 95 19.07 -12.52 3.24
C GLY A 95 19.77 -11.55 2.29
N LEU A 96 19.83 -11.90 1.03
CA LEU A 96 20.49 -11.11 -0.02
C LEU A 96 19.50 -10.72 -1.12
N THR A 97 19.71 -9.54 -1.69
CA THR A 97 19.06 -9.11 -2.92
C THR A 97 20.03 -9.28 -4.08
N THR A 98 19.70 -10.12 -5.05
CA THR A 98 20.62 -10.49 -6.14
C THR A 98 19.93 -10.56 -7.50
N GLY A 99 20.71 -10.41 -8.58
CA GLY A 99 20.25 -10.59 -9.96
C GLY A 99 19.54 -9.37 -10.57
N PHE A 100 19.48 -8.23 -9.88
CA PHE A 100 18.91 -7.00 -10.40
C PHE A 100 19.98 -6.08 -10.99
N ASP A 101 19.70 -5.53 -12.16
CA ASP A 101 20.53 -4.52 -12.81
C ASP A 101 20.04 -3.11 -12.39
N HIS A 102 20.96 -2.28 -11.89
CA HIS A 102 20.61 -0.90 -11.46
C HIS A 102 20.24 0.01 -12.61
N LEU A 103 20.51 -0.33 -13.84
CA LEU A 103 20.01 0.41 -14.99
C LEU A 103 18.53 0.16 -15.27
N LEU A 104 18.00 -0.96 -14.77
CA LEU A 104 16.63 -1.40 -14.96
C LEU A 104 15.75 -1.21 -13.71
N VAL A 105 16.34 -0.75 -12.60
CA VAL A 105 15.63 -0.42 -11.36
C VAL A 105 15.63 1.07 -11.17
N SER A 106 14.47 1.71 -11.27
CA SER A 106 14.32 3.17 -11.07
C SER A 106 14.20 3.59 -9.61
N GLY A 107 14.59 2.74 -8.68
CA GLY A 107 14.65 2.97 -7.25
C GLY A 107 15.96 2.49 -6.66
N ALA A 108 16.03 2.39 -5.33
CA ALA A 108 17.18 1.81 -4.67
C ALA A 108 17.14 0.29 -4.67
N ILE A 109 18.30 -0.33 -4.88
CA ILE A 109 18.51 -1.75 -4.61
C ILE A 109 19.23 -1.83 -3.27
N HIS A 110 18.66 -2.57 -2.31
CA HIS A 110 19.28 -2.88 -1.02
C HIS A 110 19.86 -4.29 -1.09
N PRO A 111 21.16 -4.44 -1.46
CA PRO A 111 21.78 -5.75 -1.69
C PRO A 111 21.94 -6.56 -0.41
N ILE A 112 22.06 -5.88 0.71
CA ILE A 112 22.16 -6.42 2.08
C ILE A 112 21.20 -5.69 3.01
N PRO A 113 20.80 -6.31 4.13
CA PRO A 113 20.00 -5.66 5.16
C PRO A 113 20.60 -4.37 5.69
N ASP A 114 19.75 -3.37 5.92
CA ASP A 114 20.10 -2.07 6.49
C ASP A 114 18.96 -1.53 7.40
N ALA A 115 19.16 -0.32 7.95
CA ALA A 115 18.17 0.28 8.83
C ALA A 115 16.83 0.55 8.13
N LEU A 116 16.84 0.83 6.82
CA LEU A 116 15.63 1.09 6.05
C LEU A 116 14.86 -0.22 5.80
N THR A 117 15.55 -1.30 5.46
CA THR A 117 14.92 -2.62 5.29
C THR A 117 14.35 -3.13 6.61
N ALA A 118 15.01 -2.89 7.76
CA ALA A 118 14.50 -3.25 9.08
C ALA A 118 13.21 -2.47 9.43
N GLN A 119 13.18 -1.17 9.14
CA GLN A 119 11.98 -0.38 9.33
C GLN A 119 10.85 -0.83 8.39
N THR A 120 11.18 -1.11 7.13
CA THR A 120 10.24 -1.63 6.13
C THR A 120 9.59 -2.93 6.58
N ALA A 121 10.36 -3.86 7.14
CA ALA A 121 9.83 -5.13 7.69
C ALA A 121 8.83 -4.88 8.83
N THR A 122 9.16 -3.92 9.70
CA THR A 122 8.27 -3.51 10.79
C THR A 122 6.95 -2.92 10.28
N ASP A 123 7.02 -2.05 9.27
CA ASP A 123 5.84 -1.38 8.72
C ASP A 123 4.98 -2.35 7.88
N LEU A 124 5.61 -3.27 7.15
CA LEU A 124 4.90 -4.34 6.45
C LEU A 124 4.09 -5.23 7.41
N LEU A 125 4.68 -5.59 8.54
CA LEU A 125 3.97 -6.38 9.56
C LEU A 125 2.77 -5.62 10.14
N LYS A 126 2.90 -4.31 10.37
CA LYS A 126 1.77 -3.46 10.80
C LYS A 126 0.66 -3.42 9.75
N ALA A 127 1.03 -3.25 8.48
CA ALA A 127 0.08 -3.25 7.37
C ALA A 127 -0.65 -4.59 7.25
N TYR A 128 0.07 -5.71 7.37
CA TYR A 128 -0.53 -7.03 7.42
C TYR A 128 -1.52 -7.18 8.57
N ASN A 129 -1.11 -6.82 9.79
CA ASN A 129 -1.97 -6.91 10.97
C ASN A 129 -3.25 -6.08 10.81
N TYR A 130 -3.14 -4.87 10.27
CA TYR A 130 -4.30 -4.05 9.96
C TYR A 130 -5.23 -4.73 8.96
N LEU A 131 -4.73 -5.21 7.83
CA LEU A 131 -5.53 -5.91 6.82
C LEU A 131 -6.21 -7.17 7.41
N ASN A 132 -5.53 -7.84 8.34
CA ASN A 132 -6.07 -9.02 9.01
C ASN A 132 -7.25 -8.70 9.91
N THR A 133 -7.26 -7.53 10.57
CA THR A 133 -8.35 -7.09 11.48
C THR A 133 -9.59 -6.57 10.74
N LEU A 134 -9.49 -6.24 9.46
CA LEU A 134 -10.63 -5.72 8.71
C LEU A 134 -11.79 -6.73 8.69
N PRO A 135 -13.02 -6.29 8.98
CA PRO A 135 -14.19 -7.14 8.84
C PRO A 135 -14.38 -7.57 7.38
N VAL A 136 -14.90 -8.74 7.20
CA VAL A 136 -15.24 -9.29 5.88
C VAL A 136 -16.66 -8.87 5.51
N ASP A 137 -16.80 -8.26 4.34
CA ASP A 137 -18.10 -7.87 3.82
C ASP A 137 -18.71 -9.01 2.98
N ILE A 138 -17.87 -9.67 2.18
CA ILE A 138 -18.32 -10.68 1.20
C ILE A 138 -17.37 -11.89 1.22
N GLU A 139 -17.88 -13.09 1.44
CA GLU A 139 -17.15 -14.34 1.25
C GLU A 139 -17.39 -14.91 -0.14
N LEU A 140 -16.30 -15.21 -0.86
CA LEU A 140 -16.34 -15.83 -2.17
C LEU A 140 -16.15 -17.35 -2.02
N LEU A 141 -17.17 -18.11 -2.33
CA LEU A 141 -17.26 -19.53 -1.99
C LEU A 141 -16.44 -20.47 -2.89
N TYR A 142 -15.93 -19.99 -4.02
CA TYR A 142 -15.22 -20.81 -5.00
C TYR A 142 -13.79 -20.33 -5.25
N PRO A 143 -12.88 -20.42 -4.27
CA PRO A 143 -11.51 -19.91 -4.40
C PRO A 143 -10.72 -20.60 -5.52
N ALA A 144 -10.95 -21.90 -5.78
CA ALA A 144 -10.28 -22.62 -6.85
C ALA A 144 -10.70 -22.17 -8.28
N GLN A 145 -11.72 -21.34 -8.38
CA GLN A 145 -12.26 -20.82 -9.65
C GLN A 145 -12.40 -19.29 -9.61
N PHE A 146 -11.58 -18.63 -8.81
CA PHE A 146 -11.58 -17.18 -8.72
C PHE A 146 -11.14 -16.55 -10.04
N GLY A 147 -11.84 -15.51 -10.47
CA GLY A 147 -11.63 -14.85 -11.75
C GLY A 147 -12.78 -15.07 -12.71
N ARG A 148 -12.56 -15.70 -13.88
CA ARG A 148 -13.61 -16.01 -14.87
C ARG A 148 -14.51 -14.81 -15.18
N ASN A 149 -13.91 -13.63 -15.38
CA ASN A 149 -14.59 -12.37 -15.61
C ASN A 149 -15.44 -11.84 -14.44
N LEU A 150 -15.18 -12.33 -13.21
CA LEU A 150 -15.82 -11.81 -12.01
C LEU A 150 -15.53 -10.30 -11.86
N VAL A 151 -16.55 -9.53 -11.50
CA VAL A 151 -16.44 -8.11 -11.22
C VAL A 151 -16.61 -7.87 -9.73
N LEU A 152 -15.58 -7.30 -9.11
CA LEU A 152 -15.60 -6.91 -7.70
C LEU A 152 -15.81 -5.40 -7.57
N THR A 153 -16.60 -5.00 -6.60
CA THR A 153 -16.81 -3.62 -6.19
C THR A 153 -16.03 -3.31 -4.90
N PRO A 154 -15.91 -2.05 -4.47
CA PRO A 154 -15.12 -1.70 -3.29
C PRO A 154 -15.65 -2.33 -1.99
N HIS A 155 -15.00 -3.39 -1.52
CA HIS A 155 -15.34 -4.16 -0.30
C HIS A 155 -14.11 -4.89 0.23
N THR A 156 -14.27 -5.49 1.41
CA THR A 156 -13.35 -6.51 1.94
C THR A 156 -13.90 -7.89 1.60
N TYR A 157 -13.19 -8.62 0.74
CA TYR A 157 -13.53 -9.97 0.30
C TYR A 157 -12.73 -11.01 1.08
N LEU A 158 -13.32 -12.20 1.25
CA LEU A 158 -12.66 -13.39 1.79
C LEU A 158 -12.74 -14.54 0.82
N LEU A 159 -11.60 -15.17 0.55
CA LEU A 159 -11.48 -16.51 -0.04
C LEU A 159 -10.85 -17.42 1.01
N ASN A 160 -11.63 -18.34 1.56
CA ASN A 160 -11.26 -19.11 2.75
C ASN A 160 -10.51 -20.40 2.43
N ALA A 161 -9.74 -20.43 1.36
CA ALA A 161 -8.86 -21.53 0.98
C ALA A 161 -7.80 -21.10 -0.04
N ALA A 162 -6.95 -22.02 -0.45
CA ALA A 162 -6.04 -21.82 -1.57
C ALA A 162 -6.81 -21.42 -2.83
N THR A 163 -6.32 -20.36 -3.47
CA THR A 163 -7.05 -19.66 -4.54
C THR A 163 -6.30 -19.78 -5.86
N THR A 164 -7.04 -20.06 -6.93
CA THR A 164 -6.52 -20.01 -8.29
C THR A 164 -7.23 -18.92 -9.07
N LEU A 165 -6.47 -17.86 -9.44
CA LEU A 165 -6.96 -16.83 -10.35
C LEU A 165 -6.91 -17.38 -11.79
N THR A 166 -8.08 -17.55 -12.39
CA THR A 166 -8.26 -18.04 -13.76
C THR A 166 -8.86 -16.93 -14.61
N ASP A 167 -8.34 -16.72 -15.83
CA ASP A 167 -8.76 -15.69 -16.76
C ASP A 167 -8.65 -14.27 -16.15
N THR A 168 -9.76 -13.55 -16.05
CA THR A 168 -9.79 -12.15 -15.66
C THR A 168 -10.65 -11.92 -14.43
N VAL A 169 -10.19 -11.06 -13.53
CA VAL A 169 -11.01 -10.41 -12.50
C VAL A 169 -11.01 -8.90 -12.76
N TYR A 170 -12.18 -8.28 -12.68
CA TYR A 170 -12.35 -6.83 -12.83
C TYR A 170 -12.57 -6.19 -11.47
N LEU A 171 -11.86 -5.12 -11.19
CA LEU A 171 -12.08 -4.28 -10.00
C LEU A 171 -12.74 -2.98 -10.45
N ASN A 172 -14.01 -2.84 -10.11
CA ASN A 172 -14.86 -1.74 -10.57
C ASN A 172 -15.09 -0.72 -9.46
N ALA A 173 -14.45 0.41 -9.54
CA ALA A 173 -14.59 1.49 -8.54
C ALA A 173 -15.90 2.29 -8.67
N GLN A 174 -16.74 1.99 -9.66
CA GLN A 174 -18.03 2.67 -9.88
C GLN A 174 -17.92 4.21 -10.00
N GLY A 175 -16.80 4.70 -10.53
CA GLY A 175 -16.50 6.12 -10.67
C GLY A 175 -15.77 6.75 -9.47
N ASN A 176 -15.63 6.04 -8.35
CA ASN A 176 -14.91 6.53 -7.18
C ASN A 176 -13.40 6.23 -7.29
N THR A 177 -12.59 7.22 -7.61
CA THR A 177 -11.14 7.06 -7.78
C THR A 177 -10.37 6.81 -6.47
N ASP A 178 -11.03 6.96 -5.32
CA ASP A 178 -10.45 6.74 -3.99
C ASP A 178 -10.98 5.45 -3.34
N ALA A 179 -11.79 4.68 -4.08
CA ALA A 179 -12.31 3.41 -3.63
C ALA A 179 -11.20 2.38 -3.35
N VAL A 180 -11.32 1.68 -2.24
CA VAL A 180 -10.36 0.70 -1.76
C VAL A 180 -10.94 -0.71 -1.88
N PHE A 181 -10.11 -1.63 -2.35
CA PHE A 181 -10.43 -3.06 -2.44
C PHE A 181 -9.48 -3.84 -1.55
N VAL A 182 -10.00 -4.71 -0.72
CA VAL A 182 -9.21 -5.65 0.07
C VAL A 182 -9.68 -7.07 -0.22
N ILE A 183 -8.75 -7.91 -0.66
CA ILE A 183 -9.03 -9.31 -0.95
C ILE A 183 -8.17 -10.16 0.01
N LYS A 184 -8.83 -10.80 0.97
CA LYS A 184 -8.22 -11.67 1.97
C LYS A 184 -8.27 -13.10 1.48
N MET A 185 -7.14 -13.80 1.52
CA MET A 185 -7.02 -15.21 1.16
C MET A 185 -6.41 -15.99 2.31
N ASN A 186 -7.14 -16.95 2.85
CA ASN A 186 -6.67 -17.87 3.89
C ASN A 186 -6.00 -19.10 3.27
N GLY A 187 -5.07 -18.88 2.37
CA GLY A 187 -4.33 -19.91 1.65
C GLY A 187 -3.46 -19.32 0.55
N ALA A 188 -2.76 -20.17 -0.16
CA ALA A 188 -1.88 -19.77 -1.27
C ALA A 188 -2.66 -19.16 -2.43
N LEU A 189 -2.02 -18.26 -3.17
CA LEU A 189 -2.51 -17.72 -4.44
C LEU A 189 -1.67 -18.26 -5.60
N THR A 190 -2.32 -18.84 -6.58
CA THR A 190 -1.72 -19.18 -7.88
C THR A 190 -2.53 -18.53 -8.99
N THR A 191 -1.89 -17.99 -10.02
CA THR A 191 -2.59 -17.56 -11.24
C THR A 191 -2.43 -18.60 -12.34
N SER A 192 -3.42 -18.72 -13.23
CA SER A 192 -3.20 -19.34 -14.52
C SER A 192 -2.29 -18.47 -15.39
N THR A 193 -1.72 -19.02 -16.46
CA THR A 193 -1.00 -18.21 -17.45
C THR A 193 -1.95 -17.22 -18.11
N HIS A 194 -1.46 -16.01 -18.42
CA HIS A 194 -2.24 -14.93 -19.05
C HIS A 194 -3.43 -14.42 -18.22
N SER A 195 -3.50 -14.75 -16.93
CA SER A 195 -4.54 -14.22 -16.04
C SER A 195 -4.39 -12.72 -15.84
N LYS A 196 -5.52 -12.03 -15.62
CA LYS A 196 -5.52 -10.57 -15.53
C LYS A 196 -6.32 -10.07 -14.35
N VAL A 197 -5.77 -9.10 -13.64
CA VAL A 197 -6.49 -8.19 -12.76
C VAL A 197 -6.67 -6.88 -13.51
N ILE A 198 -7.89 -6.50 -13.84
CA ILE A 198 -8.18 -5.30 -14.64
C ILE A 198 -8.93 -4.29 -13.78
N LEU A 199 -8.43 -3.07 -13.80
CA LEU A 199 -9.01 -1.92 -13.09
C LEU A 199 -9.95 -1.17 -14.02
N ILE A 200 -11.19 -0.96 -13.60
CA ILE A 200 -12.21 -0.27 -14.41
C ILE A 200 -12.93 0.82 -13.60
N ASN A 201 -13.52 1.77 -14.31
CA ASN A 201 -14.35 2.82 -13.76
C ASN A 201 -13.69 3.58 -12.59
N GLY A 202 -12.40 3.95 -12.77
CA GLY A 202 -11.67 4.78 -11.83
C GLY A 202 -10.91 4.02 -10.74
N ALA A 203 -10.93 2.69 -10.72
CA ALA A 203 -10.10 1.89 -9.80
C ALA A 203 -8.61 2.16 -10.04
N LYS A 204 -7.83 2.20 -8.96
CA LYS A 204 -6.39 2.47 -8.99
C LYS A 204 -5.62 1.37 -8.26
N ALA A 205 -4.51 0.91 -8.84
CA ALA A 205 -3.68 -0.15 -8.27
C ALA A 205 -3.21 0.16 -6.84
N LYS A 206 -2.91 1.41 -6.54
CA LYS A 206 -2.51 1.86 -5.19
C LYS A 206 -3.56 1.60 -4.09
N ASN A 207 -4.82 1.46 -4.47
CA ASN A 207 -5.95 1.25 -3.57
C ASN A 207 -6.43 -0.21 -3.54
N VAL A 208 -5.68 -1.14 -4.12
CA VAL A 208 -5.98 -2.57 -4.15
C VAL A 208 -4.99 -3.32 -3.28
N PHE A 209 -5.49 -4.11 -2.33
CA PHE A 209 -4.67 -4.86 -1.38
C PHE A 209 -5.07 -6.33 -1.36
N TRP A 210 -4.08 -7.20 -1.55
CA TRP A 210 -4.22 -8.65 -1.52
C TRP A 210 -3.52 -9.17 -0.26
N LYS A 211 -4.28 -9.53 0.77
CA LYS A 211 -3.76 -10.15 2.00
C LYS A 211 -3.80 -11.67 1.83
N ILE A 212 -2.65 -12.31 1.81
CA ILE A 212 -2.52 -13.72 1.44
C ILE A 212 -1.81 -14.49 2.55
N GLU A 213 -2.42 -15.59 3.02
CA GLU A 213 -1.82 -16.53 3.97
C GLU A 213 -1.23 -17.71 3.20
N GLY A 214 0.07 -17.68 2.97
CA GLY A 214 0.78 -18.75 2.26
C GLY A 214 1.45 -18.27 0.97
N ALA A 215 1.96 -19.21 0.19
CA ALA A 215 2.78 -18.91 -0.98
C ALA A 215 1.98 -18.23 -2.10
N VAL A 216 2.68 -17.41 -2.87
CA VAL A 216 2.14 -16.76 -4.07
C VAL A 216 2.96 -17.18 -5.29
N SER A 217 2.25 -17.57 -6.36
CA SER A 217 2.81 -17.84 -7.67
C SER A 217 2.03 -17.12 -8.76
N ILE A 218 2.67 -16.17 -9.44
CA ILE A 218 2.10 -15.45 -10.58
C ILE A 218 2.69 -16.02 -11.85
N ASN A 219 1.90 -16.74 -12.61
CA ASN A 219 2.34 -17.46 -13.79
C ASN A 219 2.52 -16.55 -15.01
N ASN A 220 3.20 -17.10 -16.02
CA ASN A 220 3.71 -16.38 -17.19
C ASN A 220 2.64 -15.49 -17.84
N PHE A 221 3.07 -14.29 -18.25
CA PHE A 221 2.30 -13.33 -19.04
C PHE A 221 1.01 -12.84 -18.33
N SER A 222 0.92 -13.01 -17.03
CA SER A 222 -0.19 -12.48 -16.24
C SER A 222 -0.02 -10.98 -16.01
N VAL A 223 -1.14 -10.27 -15.88
CA VAL A 223 -1.19 -8.86 -15.49
C VAL A 223 -1.81 -8.79 -14.09
N PHE A 224 -1.06 -8.30 -13.13
CA PHE A 224 -1.50 -8.23 -11.75
C PHE A 224 -1.45 -6.79 -11.24
N CYS A 225 -2.54 -6.31 -10.63
CA CYS A 225 -2.65 -4.96 -10.12
C CYS A 225 -2.90 -4.97 -8.61
N GLY A 226 -2.21 -4.07 -7.89
CA GLY A 226 -2.36 -3.87 -6.45
C GLY A 226 -1.16 -4.31 -5.63
N THR A 227 -1.25 -4.11 -4.32
CA THR A 227 -0.22 -4.48 -3.35
C THR A 227 -0.49 -5.86 -2.78
N ILE A 228 0.40 -6.80 -3.03
CA ILE A 228 0.40 -8.11 -2.40
C ILE A 228 1.09 -7.98 -1.04
N VAL A 229 0.39 -8.36 0.01
CA VAL A 229 0.91 -8.52 1.38
C VAL A 229 0.78 -9.99 1.75
N CYS A 230 1.86 -10.72 1.53
CA CYS A 230 1.95 -12.14 1.79
C CYS A 230 2.46 -12.37 3.22
N TYR A 231 1.79 -13.23 3.97
CA TYR A 231 2.20 -13.63 5.29
C TYR A 231 2.51 -15.11 5.33
N ASN A 232 3.62 -15.44 5.99
CA ASN A 232 4.05 -16.80 6.23
C ASN A 232 4.18 -17.67 4.95
N GLY A 233 4.58 -17.05 3.85
CA GLY A 233 4.75 -17.72 2.57
C GLY A 233 5.67 -16.99 1.61
N ALA A 234 6.34 -17.74 0.74
CA ALA A 234 7.20 -17.19 -0.29
C ALA A 234 6.38 -16.55 -1.42
N LEU A 235 6.89 -15.47 -1.99
CA LEU A 235 6.54 -15.01 -3.33
C LEU A 235 7.41 -15.82 -4.31
N GLY A 236 7.17 -17.13 -4.34
CA GLY A 236 8.10 -18.12 -4.87
C GLY A 236 8.27 -18.09 -6.39
N ALA A 237 7.34 -17.45 -7.10
CA ALA A 237 7.45 -17.34 -8.55
C ALA A 237 6.62 -16.14 -9.06
N ILE A 238 7.30 -15.07 -9.47
CA ILE A 238 6.73 -14.06 -10.35
C ILE A 238 7.40 -14.27 -11.70
N ASN A 239 6.69 -14.96 -12.59
CA ASN A 239 7.26 -15.60 -13.76
C ASN A 239 7.41 -14.65 -14.96
N THR A 240 8.02 -15.20 -16.02
CA THR A 240 8.37 -14.47 -17.24
C THR A 240 7.17 -13.75 -17.86
N GLY A 241 7.38 -12.50 -18.24
CA GLY A 241 6.38 -11.68 -18.93
C GLY A 241 5.25 -11.18 -18.03
N VAL A 242 5.34 -11.39 -16.71
CA VAL A 242 4.40 -10.81 -15.76
C VAL A 242 4.54 -9.29 -15.76
N VAL A 243 3.39 -8.61 -15.81
CA VAL A 243 3.28 -7.16 -15.58
C VAL A 243 2.63 -6.95 -14.22
N LEU A 244 3.36 -6.35 -13.28
CA LEU A 244 2.88 -6.03 -11.95
C LEU A 244 2.71 -4.51 -11.82
N ASP A 245 1.47 -4.02 -11.77
CA ASP A 245 1.18 -2.64 -11.38
C ASP A 245 0.88 -2.61 -9.87
N GLY A 246 1.90 -2.39 -9.07
CA GLY A 246 1.80 -2.42 -7.61
C GLY A 246 3.04 -2.96 -6.92
N ARG A 247 2.83 -3.77 -5.87
CA ARG A 247 3.89 -4.26 -4.99
C ARG A 247 3.75 -5.74 -4.70
N ALA A 248 4.88 -6.43 -4.57
CA ALA A 248 4.97 -7.79 -4.08
C ALA A 248 5.81 -7.81 -2.80
N LEU A 249 5.12 -7.90 -1.66
CA LEU A 249 5.71 -7.79 -0.32
C LEU A 249 5.41 -9.06 0.48
N THR A 250 6.42 -9.65 1.11
CA THR A 250 6.22 -10.80 2.00
C THR A 250 6.85 -10.59 3.37
N THR A 251 6.19 -11.08 4.41
CA THR A 251 6.73 -11.07 5.78
C THR A 251 7.72 -12.21 6.01
N SER A 252 7.66 -13.30 5.23
CA SER A 252 8.64 -14.39 5.31
C SER A 252 8.69 -15.17 4.00
N GLY A 253 9.85 -15.79 3.75
CA GLY A 253 10.10 -16.59 2.56
C GLY A 253 10.74 -15.80 1.41
N THR A 254 11.29 -16.53 0.47
CA THR A 254 11.99 -15.95 -0.69
C THR A 254 11.02 -15.25 -1.65
N LEU A 255 11.53 -14.21 -2.31
CA LEU A 255 10.87 -13.57 -3.45
C LEU A 255 11.71 -13.84 -4.69
N ILE A 256 11.09 -14.44 -5.71
CA ILE A 256 11.78 -14.82 -6.95
C ILE A 256 11.05 -14.18 -8.13
N THR A 257 11.79 -13.46 -8.96
CA THR A 257 11.29 -12.88 -10.22
C THR A 257 12.08 -13.41 -11.41
N ALA A 258 11.39 -13.50 -12.56
CA ALA A 258 12.02 -13.90 -13.82
C ALA A 258 11.48 -13.06 -14.98
N ALA A 259 12.29 -12.15 -15.52
CA ALA A 259 11.94 -11.31 -16.65
C ALA A 259 10.56 -10.61 -16.49
N VAL A 260 10.41 -9.81 -15.44
CA VAL A 260 9.18 -9.15 -15.01
C VAL A 260 9.23 -7.67 -15.32
N SER A 261 8.09 -7.05 -15.61
CA SER A 261 7.95 -5.59 -15.68
C SER A 261 7.05 -5.11 -14.56
N THR A 262 7.54 -4.16 -13.75
CA THR A 262 6.73 -3.58 -12.68
C THR A 262 6.51 -2.09 -12.90
N SER A 263 5.33 -1.62 -12.53
CA SER A 263 4.99 -0.21 -12.38
C SER A 263 4.44 0.05 -10.99
N MET A 264 4.70 1.25 -10.47
CA MET A 264 4.20 1.66 -9.16
C MET A 264 3.89 3.16 -9.20
N THR A 265 2.64 3.50 -8.98
CA THR A 265 2.19 4.89 -8.94
C THR A 265 1.38 5.14 -7.66
N PRO A 266 1.69 6.15 -6.85
CA PRO A 266 2.81 7.08 -7.01
C PRO A 266 4.15 6.43 -6.68
N PHE A 267 5.21 6.90 -7.32
CA PHE A 267 6.58 6.56 -6.95
C PHE A 267 6.89 7.15 -5.57
N CYS A 268 7.52 6.35 -4.69
CA CYS A 268 7.92 6.84 -3.39
C CYS A 268 8.97 7.95 -3.54
N THR A 269 8.59 9.15 -3.21
CA THR A 269 9.55 10.20 -2.89
C THR A 269 9.79 10.12 -1.40
N LEU A 270 10.91 9.52 -0.98
CA LEU A 270 11.38 9.69 0.39
C LEU A 270 11.70 11.19 0.58
N THR A 271 10.70 11.99 0.88
CA THR A 271 10.96 13.20 1.63
C THR A 271 11.39 12.71 3.00
N ALA A 272 12.70 12.74 3.24
CA ALA A 272 13.28 12.44 4.53
C ALA A 272 12.61 13.36 5.56
N ILE A 273 11.63 12.84 6.24
CA ILE A 273 10.99 13.20 7.50
C ILE A 273 9.53 12.79 7.40
N HIS A 274 9.23 11.57 7.85
CA HIS A 274 7.85 11.20 8.14
C HIS A 274 7.52 11.81 9.52
N GLU A 275 6.74 12.88 9.52
CA GLU A 275 6.10 13.32 10.75
C GLU A 275 5.13 12.23 11.19
N ASN A 276 5.39 11.63 12.35
CA ASN A 276 4.42 10.81 13.05
C ASN A 276 3.18 11.67 13.37
N THR A 277 2.14 11.57 12.58
CA THR A 277 0.86 12.27 12.79
C THR A 277 -0.03 11.63 13.86
N ASP A 278 0.48 10.68 14.61
CA ASP A 278 -0.24 10.12 15.75
C ASP A 278 0.06 10.89 17.03
N ARG A 279 -0.42 12.13 17.06
CA ARG A 279 -0.86 12.86 18.27
C ARG A 279 -1.35 14.24 17.81
N ALA A 280 -2.39 14.76 18.42
CA ALA A 280 -2.65 16.18 18.51
C ALA A 280 -1.36 16.82 19.06
N SER A 281 -0.42 17.17 18.18
CA SER A 281 0.98 17.36 18.54
C SER A 281 1.26 18.84 18.69
N GLU A 282 1.97 19.15 19.72
CA GLU A 282 2.70 20.40 19.87
C GLU A 282 3.48 20.64 18.59
N SER A 283 3.06 21.57 17.76
CA SER A 283 3.82 22.04 16.62
C SER A 283 4.53 23.34 16.97
N PHE A 284 5.79 23.44 16.54
CA PHE A 284 6.60 24.63 16.76
C PHE A 284 6.81 25.35 15.43
N GLY A 285 6.37 26.59 15.36
CA GLY A 285 6.76 27.50 14.28
C GLY A 285 8.16 28.04 14.52
N ILE A 286 9.06 27.87 13.55
CA ILE A 286 10.43 28.42 13.60
C ILE A 286 10.60 29.40 12.45
N TYR A 287 10.86 30.65 12.79
CA TYR A 287 11.01 31.73 11.82
C TYR A 287 11.95 32.83 12.31
N PRO A 288 12.53 33.63 11.39
CA PRO A 288 12.49 33.46 9.95
C PRO A 288 13.31 32.26 9.48
N ASN A 289 12.97 31.71 8.32
CA ASN A 289 13.79 30.76 7.59
C ASN A 289 13.75 31.13 6.10
N PRO A 290 14.82 31.60 5.49
CA PRO A 290 16.20 31.71 6.05
C PRO A 290 16.33 32.69 7.22
N PHE A 291 17.25 32.34 8.15
CA PHE A 291 17.56 33.19 9.31
C PHE A 291 18.90 33.91 9.18
N ARG A 292 19.09 34.93 10.00
CA ARG A 292 20.37 35.68 10.14
C ARG A 292 20.84 35.64 11.62
N ASN A 293 20.54 36.66 12.36
CA ASN A 293 21.08 36.83 13.72
C ASN A 293 20.29 36.11 14.82
N SER A 294 19.06 35.74 14.53
CA SER A 294 18.19 35.04 15.49
C SER A 294 17.09 34.27 14.81
N ILE A 295 16.55 33.27 15.51
CA ILE A 295 15.32 32.53 15.18
C ILE A 295 14.34 32.65 16.34
N ASN A 296 13.07 32.72 16.00
CA ASN A 296 11.98 32.64 16.97
C ASN A 296 11.35 31.24 16.87
N ILE A 297 11.18 30.60 17.99
CA ILE A 297 10.59 29.29 18.14
C ILE A 297 9.31 29.46 18.96
N LYS A 298 8.15 29.28 18.31
CA LYS A 298 6.83 29.48 18.94
C LYS A 298 6.06 28.16 18.98
N SER A 299 5.63 27.74 20.17
CA SER A 299 4.72 26.62 20.33
C SER A 299 3.30 27.02 19.94
N THR A 300 2.59 26.12 19.24
CA THR A 300 1.16 26.29 18.92
C THR A 300 0.24 25.78 20.05
N ASN A 301 0.79 25.04 21.00
CA ASN A 301 0.04 24.52 22.14
C ASN A 301 0.17 25.43 23.36
N THR A 302 -0.94 25.60 24.10
CA THR A 302 -0.99 26.40 25.33
C THR A 302 -0.52 25.65 26.59
N ALA A 303 -0.46 24.32 26.54
CA ALA A 303 0.06 23.51 27.64
C ALA A 303 1.57 23.35 27.49
N GLN A 304 2.34 23.86 28.43
CA GLN A 304 3.80 23.80 28.42
C GLN A 304 4.29 22.47 29.03
N PRO A 305 4.95 21.58 28.26
CA PRO A 305 5.60 20.41 28.86
C PRO A 305 6.92 20.78 29.55
N ASP A 306 7.25 20.11 30.62
CA ASP A 306 8.27 20.49 31.60
C ASP A 306 9.75 20.50 31.15
N LYS A 307 10.10 20.10 29.96
CA LYS A 307 11.48 20.28 29.42
C LYS A 307 11.48 20.04 27.91
N ILE A 308 11.43 21.11 27.14
CA ILE A 308 11.62 21.05 25.69
C ILE A 308 13.02 21.52 25.37
N GLU A 309 13.75 20.74 24.59
CA GLU A 309 15.10 21.02 24.14
C GLU A 309 15.13 21.21 22.64
N PHE A 310 15.74 22.31 22.18
CA PHE A 310 16.00 22.57 20.77
C PHE A 310 17.48 22.33 20.49
N ARG A 311 17.77 21.46 19.53
CA ARG A 311 19.14 21.16 19.08
C ARG A 311 19.26 21.43 17.59
N MET A 312 20.37 21.99 17.17
CA MET A 312 20.70 22.24 15.76
C MET A 312 22.02 21.59 15.38
N TYR A 313 22.08 21.03 14.17
CA TYR A 313 23.19 20.25 13.66
C TYR A 313 23.62 20.76 12.30
N ASN A 314 24.91 20.68 11.99
CA ASN A 314 25.41 20.92 10.65
C ASN A 314 25.18 19.70 9.73
N LEU A 315 25.56 19.81 8.45
CA LEU A 315 25.43 18.73 7.45
C LEU A 315 26.20 17.44 7.80
N LEU A 316 27.21 17.53 8.67
CA LEU A 316 28.00 16.38 9.15
C LEU A 316 27.40 15.74 10.41
N GLY A 317 26.23 16.23 10.88
CA GLY A 317 25.60 15.75 12.09
C GLY A 317 26.21 16.25 13.40
N VAL A 318 27.18 17.20 13.33
CA VAL A 318 27.78 17.79 14.52
C VAL A 318 26.80 18.81 15.11
N GLU A 319 26.53 18.70 16.42
CA GLU A 319 25.69 19.65 17.16
C GLU A 319 26.40 21.03 17.18
N VAL A 320 25.70 22.05 16.68
CA VAL A 320 26.19 23.46 16.65
C VAL A 320 25.44 24.34 17.61
N MET A 321 24.31 23.89 18.13
CA MET A 321 23.51 24.62 19.11
C MET A 321 22.62 23.68 19.90
N ASN A 322 22.49 23.96 21.21
CA ASN A 322 21.57 23.32 22.11
C ASN A 322 20.99 24.37 23.06
N THR A 323 19.65 24.41 23.21
CA THR A 323 18.99 25.33 24.13
C THR A 323 17.66 24.77 24.61
N PHE A 324 17.25 25.16 25.81
CA PHE A 324 15.95 24.81 26.36
C PHE A 324 14.89 25.86 26.01
N LEU A 325 13.73 25.39 25.59
CA LEU A 325 12.57 26.24 25.33
C LEU A 325 11.75 26.33 26.62
N THR A 326 11.78 27.52 27.25
CA THR A 326 11.14 27.73 28.57
C THR A 326 9.86 28.55 28.50
N LYS A 327 9.52 29.06 27.32
CA LYS A 327 8.35 29.93 27.08
C LYS A 327 7.62 29.47 25.85
N GLN A 328 6.37 29.87 25.70
CA GLN A 328 5.58 29.64 24.49
C GLN A 328 6.24 30.24 23.21
N SER A 329 7.00 31.31 23.38
CA SER A 329 7.81 31.93 22.30
C SER A 329 9.22 32.17 22.86
N ASN A 330 10.23 31.61 22.19
CA ASN A 330 11.65 31.74 22.54
C ASN A 330 12.40 32.33 21.36
N THR A 331 13.23 33.33 21.64
CA THR A 331 14.16 33.90 20.66
C THR A 331 15.55 33.36 20.92
N VAL A 332 16.14 32.72 19.93
CA VAL A 332 17.45 32.07 20.00
C VAL A 332 18.42 32.83 19.12
N SER A 333 19.53 33.30 19.69
CA SER A 333 20.58 34.02 18.95
C SER A 333 21.38 33.07 18.07
N THR A 334 21.56 33.42 16.83
CA THR A 334 22.28 32.63 15.80
C THR A 334 23.41 33.40 15.12
N GLY A 335 23.81 34.57 15.68
CA GLY A 335 24.78 35.46 15.06
C GLY A 335 26.17 34.86 14.80
N ASN A 336 26.52 33.75 15.45
CA ASN A 336 27.80 33.07 15.27
C ASN A 336 27.67 31.82 14.35
N ILE A 337 26.53 31.62 13.69
CA ILE A 337 26.27 30.44 12.87
C ILE A 337 26.50 30.77 11.40
N PRO A 338 27.49 30.15 10.72
CA PRO A 338 27.81 30.41 9.31
C PRO A 338 26.64 30.20 8.34
N SER A 339 26.69 30.91 7.20
CA SER A 339 25.72 30.72 6.10
C SER A 339 25.78 29.29 5.52
N ARG A 340 24.86 28.44 5.92
CA ARG A 340 24.76 27.03 5.50
C ARG A 340 23.37 26.53 5.77
N ILE A 341 23.14 25.26 5.34
CA ILE A 341 21.96 24.47 5.71
C ILE A 341 22.24 23.75 7.04
N TYR A 342 21.27 23.79 7.94
CA TYR A 342 21.28 23.13 9.23
C TYR A 342 20.05 22.26 9.41
N PHE A 343 20.15 21.24 10.24
CA PHE A 343 19.02 20.44 10.69
C PHE A 343 18.76 20.71 12.16
N TYR A 344 17.49 20.70 12.55
CA TYR A 344 17.13 20.85 13.96
C TYR A 344 16.28 19.69 14.45
N LYS A 345 16.29 19.48 15.76
CA LYS A 345 15.41 18.60 16.50
C LYS A 345 14.84 19.35 17.70
N ILE A 346 13.53 19.19 17.95
CA ILE A 346 12.88 19.57 19.19
C ILE A 346 12.58 18.29 19.94
N ILE A 347 13.01 18.22 21.18
CA ILE A 347 13.00 17.03 22.02
C ILE A 347 12.20 17.32 23.29
N SER A 348 11.22 16.51 23.62
CA SER A 348 10.49 16.53 24.87
C SER A 348 10.55 15.14 25.51
N ASN A 349 10.89 15.07 26.78
CA ASN A 349 11.00 13.81 27.53
C ASN A 349 11.85 12.73 26.83
N LYS A 350 13.01 13.12 26.29
CA LYS A 350 13.94 12.27 25.51
C LYS A 350 13.37 11.76 24.17
N LYS A 351 12.19 12.22 23.73
CA LYS A 351 11.61 11.90 22.42
C LYS A 351 11.71 13.10 21.49
N ILE A 352 12.06 12.84 20.23
CA ILE A 352 12.01 13.87 19.18
C ILE A 352 10.52 14.08 18.85
N ILE A 353 10.04 15.31 19.03
CA ILE A 353 8.66 15.71 18.74
C ILE A 353 8.53 16.50 17.47
N GLN A 354 9.61 17.13 17.01
CA GLN A 354 9.69 17.80 15.71
C GLN A 354 11.12 17.85 15.22
N SER A 355 11.32 17.80 13.91
CA SER A 355 12.61 18.04 13.26
C SER A 355 12.40 18.77 11.94
N GLY A 356 13.45 19.39 11.42
CA GLY A 356 13.34 20.10 10.16
C GLY A 356 14.66 20.70 9.71
N ARG A 357 14.58 21.55 8.69
CA ARG A 357 15.71 22.22 8.05
C ARG A 357 15.63 23.73 8.25
N LEU A 358 16.76 24.33 8.56
CA LEU A 358 16.95 25.77 8.65
C LEU A 358 18.06 26.22 7.70
N VAL A 359 17.91 27.38 7.12
CA VAL A 359 18.90 27.98 6.22
C VAL A 359 19.42 29.25 6.88
N SER A 360 20.73 29.33 7.11
CA SER A 360 21.40 30.57 7.55
C SER A 360 21.82 31.39 6.33
N ASN A 361 21.52 32.66 6.37
CA ASN A 361 21.86 33.64 5.32
C ASN A 361 22.57 34.85 5.95
N GLN A 362 23.71 34.58 6.61
CA GLN A 362 24.58 35.63 7.19
C GLN A 362 25.49 36.24 6.16
#